data_512052f12eaa1cae788a1e2a24adc9b2
#
_entry.id   512052f12eaa1cae788a1e2a24adc9b2
#
_cell.length_a   1.000
_cell.length_b   1.000
_cell.length_c   1.000
_cell.angle_alpha   90.00
_cell.angle_beta   90.00
_cell.angle_gamma   90.00
#
_symmetry.space_group_name_H-M   'P 1'
#
loop_
_entity.id
_entity.type
_entity.pdbx_description
1 polymer ?
#
loop_
_entity_poly.entity_id
_entity_poly.type
_entity_poly.pdbx_seq_one_letter_code
_entity_poly.pdbx_strand_id
1 'polypeptide(L)'
;MLSDHLSITYAALADPTRRAILARLAAGEATVGELAEPFTMSLPAVSKHLKVLERAGLIRRGRKAQWRPCRITAGPLKDAAQWLEQYRHFWDDSFDPVSYTHLTLPTTPYV
;
A
#
# COMPACT_ATOMS: atom_id res chain seq x y z
N MET A 1 18.72 -16.26 3.00
CA MET A 1 17.49 -15.83 3.11
C MET A 1 16.89 -15.38 1.82
N LEU A 2 15.73 -15.67 1.60
CA LEU A 2 15.09 -15.33 0.39
C LEU A 2 14.16 -14.19 0.51
N SER A 3 14.21 -13.31 -0.45
CA SER A 3 13.28 -12.21 -0.50
C SER A 3 12.60 -12.29 -1.81
N ASP A 4 11.48 -12.92 -1.83
CA ASP A 4 10.75 -12.99 -3.06
C ASP A 4 9.91 -11.74 -3.20
N HIS A 5 9.34 -11.57 -4.36
CA HIS A 5 8.59 -10.37 -4.68
C HIS A 5 7.39 -10.17 -3.77
N LEU A 6 6.70 -11.24 -3.43
CA LEU A 6 5.55 -11.17 -2.56
C LEU A 6 5.93 -10.69 -1.17
N SER A 7 7.02 -11.24 -0.63
CA SER A 7 7.48 -10.83 0.70
C SER A 7 7.91 -9.37 0.70
N ILE A 8 8.56 -8.94 -0.36
CA ILE A 8 8.99 -7.55 -0.49
C ILE A 8 7.78 -6.62 -0.50
N THR A 9 6.74 -7.01 -1.23
CA THR A 9 5.52 -6.22 -1.30
C THR A 9 4.87 -6.10 0.08
N TYR A 10 4.70 -7.22 0.78
CA TYR A 10 4.05 -7.16 2.08
C TYR A 10 4.89 -6.42 3.11
N ALA A 11 6.21 -6.55 3.02
CA ALA A 11 7.08 -5.80 3.92
C ALA A 11 6.91 -4.29 3.70
N ALA A 12 6.81 -3.87 2.45
CA ALA A 12 6.61 -2.47 2.16
C ALA A 12 5.26 -1.98 2.69
N LEU A 13 4.25 -2.85 2.66
CA LEU A 13 2.92 -2.49 3.13
C LEU A 13 2.77 -2.58 4.65
N ALA A 14 3.77 -3.08 5.34
CA ALA A 14 3.67 -3.26 6.78
C ALA A 14 3.76 -1.95 7.56
N ASP A 15 4.18 -0.89 6.94
CA ASP A 15 4.34 0.38 7.62
C ASP A 15 3.12 1.30 7.36
N PRO A 16 2.53 1.89 8.40
CA PRO A 16 1.34 2.71 8.20
C PRO A 16 1.59 3.97 7.37
N THR A 17 2.78 4.56 7.49
CA THR A 17 3.07 5.74 6.69
C THR A 17 3.14 5.38 5.21
N ARG A 18 3.74 4.25 4.89
CA ARG A 18 3.80 3.83 3.51
C ARG A 18 2.42 3.52 2.95
N ARG A 19 1.55 2.92 3.77
CA ARG A 19 0.18 2.69 3.32
C ARG A 19 -0.56 4.01 3.08
N ALA A 20 -0.31 5.00 3.91
CA ALA A 20 -0.95 6.30 3.74
C ALA A 20 -0.46 6.99 2.47
N ILE A 21 0.82 6.84 2.16
CA ILE A 21 1.38 7.38 0.93
C ILE A 21 0.70 6.73 -0.29
N LEU A 22 0.56 5.42 -0.25
CA LEU A 22 -0.10 4.73 -1.36
C LEU A 22 -1.55 5.16 -1.50
N ALA A 23 -2.24 5.36 -0.39
CA ALA A 23 -3.62 5.80 -0.44
C ALA A 23 -3.73 7.17 -1.11
N ARG A 24 -2.78 8.06 -0.81
CA ARG A 24 -2.78 9.38 -1.44
C ARG A 24 -2.51 9.24 -2.94
N LEU A 25 -1.58 8.37 -3.32
CA LEU A 25 -1.24 8.20 -4.72
C LEU A 25 -2.34 7.50 -5.51
N ALA A 26 -3.20 6.78 -4.84
CA ALA A 26 -4.35 6.17 -5.50
C ALA A 26 -5.28 7.25 -6.06
N ALA A 27 -5.24 8.44 -5.51
CA ALA A 27 -6.05 9.54 -6.00
C ALA A 27 -5.39 10.29 -7.15
N GLY A 28 -4.11 10.06 -7.38
CA GLY A 28 -3.39 10.72 -8.46
C GLY A 28 -1.94 10.94 -8.09
N GLU A 29 -1.10 11.20 -9.08
CA GLU A 29 0.31 11.38 -8.82
C GLU A 29 0.55 12.60 -7.94
N ALA A 30 1.68 12.60 -7.26
CA ALA A 30 2.03 13.67 -6.34
C ALA A 30 3.53 13.76 -6.21
N THR A 31 4.00 14.97 -5.90
CA THR A 31 5.43 15.19 -5.66
C THR A 31 5.77 14.79 -4.23
N VAL A 32 7.07 14.68 -3.95
CA VAL A 32 7.51 14.35 -2.59
C VAL A 32 6.99 15.38 -1.59
N GLY A 33 7.02 16.65 -1.99
CA GLY A 33 6.53 17.71 -1.10
C GLY A 33 5.06 17.55 -0.78
N GLU A 34 4.26 17.22 -1.80
CA GLU A 34 2.85 17.01 -1.58
C GLU A 34 2.59 15.80 -0.70
N LEU A 35 3.40 14.77 -0.86
CA LEU A 35 3.24 13.58 -0.05
C LEU A 35 3.65 13.81 1.40
N ALA A 36 4.62 14.69 1.62
CA ALA A 36 5.09 14.96 2.97
C ALA A 36 4.16 15.84 3.77
N GLU A 37 3.37 16.64 3.08
CA GLU A 37 2.52 17.61 3.72
C GLU A 37 1.69 17.13 4.91
N PRO A 38 0.99 16.02 4.83
CA PRO A 38 0.16 15.58 5.96
C PRO A 38 0.94 14.92 7.09
N PHE A 39 2.24 14.76 6.95
CA PHE A 39 3.03 14.11 7.98
C PHE A 39 3.90 15.10 8.72
N THR A 40 4.26 14.77 9.95
CA THR A 40 5.14 15.61 10.70
C THR A 40 6.60 15.22 10.55
N MET A 41 6.91 14.41 9.57
CA MET A 41 8.28 13.97 9.41
C MET A 41 9.01 14.77 8.34
N SER A 42 10.31 14.73 8.36
CA SER A 42 11.13 15.50 7.45
C SER A 42 11.05 14.94 6.03
N LEU A 43 11.43 15.74 5.05
CA LEU A 43 11.48 15.27 3.68
C LEU A 43 12.41 14.09 3.50
N PRO A 44 13.60 14.06 4.12
CA PRO A 44 14.43 12.86 4.01
C PRO A 44 13.76 11.60 4.56
N ALA A 45 12.97 11.73 5.62
CA ALA A 45 12.28 10.58 6.17
C ALA A 45 11.21 10.08 5.20
N VAL A 46 10.47 11.00 4.60
CA VAL A 46 9.48 10.63 3.59
C VAL A 46 10.17 9.98 2.40
N SER A 47 11.31 10.53 1.99
CA SER A 47 12.05 9.95 0.87
C SER A 47 12.50 8.53 1.14
N LYS A 48 12.83 8.20 2.37
CA LYS A 48 13.20 6.82 2.69
C LYS A 48 12.03 5.88 2.49
N HIS A 49 10.84 6.31 2.90
CA HIS A 49 9.64 5.50 2.68
C HIS A 49 9.37 5.33 1.19
N LEU A 50 9.59 6.39 0.42
CA LEU A 50 9.37 6.32 -1.01
C LEU A 50 10.35 5.36 -1.67
N LYS A 51 11.59 5.30 -1.19
CA LYS A 51 12.54 4.36 -1.74
C LYS A 51 12.15 2.92 -1.48
N VAL A 52 11.61 2.65 -0.31
CA VAL A 52 11.14 1.30 -0.01
C VAL A 52 10.00 0.92 -0.95
N LEU A 53 9.06 1.83 -1.15
CA LEU A 53 7.95 1.59 -2.07
C LEU A 53 8.43 1.41 -3.50
N GLU A 54 9.40 2.21 -3.90
CA GLU A 54 9.92 2.13 -5.24
C GLU A 54 10.65 0.81 -5.49
N ARG A 55 11.45 0.37 -4.54
CA ARG A 55 12.15 -0.90 -4.67
C ARG A 55 11.19 -2.07 -4.72
N ALA A 56 10.05 -1.94 -4.06
CA ALA A 56 9.05 -2.99 -4.10
C ALA A 56 8.23 -2.94 -5.39
N GLY A 57 8.45 -1.92 -6.22
CA GLY A 57 7.71 -1.79 -7.47
C GLY A 57 6.31 -1.25 -7.29
N LEU A 58 6.02 -0.69 -6.11
CA LEU A 58 4.68 -0.18 -5.82
C LEU A 58 4.48 1.24 -6.32
N ILE A 59 5.55 1.97 -6.55
CA ILE A 59 5.48 3.30 -7.12
C ILE A 59 6.58 3.50 -8.14
N ARG A 60 6.38 4.50 -8.99
CA ARG A 60 7.38 4.92 -9.94
C ARG A 60 7.57 6.41 -9.81
N ARG A 61 8.78 6.87 -10.01
CA ARG A 61 9.07 8.29 -10.01
C ARG A 61 9.15 8.78 -11.43
N GLY A 62 8.44 9.85 -11.72
CA GLY A 62 8.51 10.44 -13.04
C GLY A 62 9.80 11.20 -13.23
N ARG A 63 10.01 11.66 -14.43
CA ARG A 63 11.22 12.40 -14.76
C ARG A 63 10.92 13.72 -15.37
N LYS A 64 9.95 14.41 -14.86
CA LYS A 64 9.61 15.68 -15.40
C LYS A 64 10.34 16.78 -14.69
N ALA A 65 11.47 17.12 -15.19
CA ALA A 65 12.27 18.19 -14.67
C ALA A 65 12.47 17.97 -13.18
N GLN A 66 12.28 19.02 -12.39
CA GLN A 66 12.50 18.91 -10.98
C GLN A 66 11.25 18.47 -10.25
N TRP A 67 10.17 18.24 -10.97
CA TRP A 67 8.94 17.84 -10.30
C TRP A 67 9.00 16.41 -9.83
N ARG A 68 9.46 15.53 -10.67
CA ARG A 68 9.59 14.10 -10.35
C ARG A 68 8.41 13.56 -9.55
N PRO A 69 7.21 13.65 -10.10
CA PRO A 69 6.05 13.16 -9.37
C PRO A 69 6.10 11.64 -9.21
N CYS A 70 5.51 11.17 -8.13
CA CYS A 70 5.39 9.74 -7.88
C CYS A 70 4.01 9.28 -8.29
N ARG A 71 3.92 8.06 -8.81
CA ARG A 71 2.61 7.49 -9.10
C ARG A 71 2.61 6.02 -8.73
N ILE A 72 1.43 5.52 -8.44
CA ILE A 72 1.28 4.14 -8.01
C ILE A 72 1.43 3.20 -9.19
N THR A 73 2.00 2.03 -8.92
CA THR A 73 2.11 0.96 -9.90
C THR A 73 1.40 -0.23 -9.31
N ALA A 74 0.34 -0.67 -9.94
CA ALA A 74 -0.57 -1.62 -9.33
C ALA A 74 -0.17 -3.09 -9.40
N GLY A 75 0.81 -3.43 -10.24
CA GLY A 75 1.18 -4.83 -10.43
C GLY A 75 1.42 -5.61 -9.15
N PRO A 76 2.33 -5.15 -8.28
CA PRO A 76 2.60 -5.89 -7.05
C PRO A 76 1.39 -5.97 -6.12
N LEU A 77 0.55 -4.94 -6.11
CA LEU A 77 -0.66 -4.97 -5.30
C LEU A 77 -1.61 -6.03 -5.81
N LYS A 78 -1.72 -6.15 -7.11
CA LYS A 78 -2.57 -7.16 -7.70
C LYS A 78 -2.09 -8.55 -7.34
N ASP A 79 -0.79 -8.78 -7.41
CA ASP A 79 -0.23 -10.07 -7.06
C ASP A 79 -0.45 -10.40 -5.60
N ALA A 80 -0.30 -9.40 -4.72
CA ALA A 80 -0.54 -9.61 -3.30
C ALA A 80 -2.00 -9.93 -3.02
N ALA A 81 -2.90 -9.26 -3.72
CA ALA A 81 -4.32 -9.51 -3.56
C ALA A 81 -4.68 -10.91 -4.04
N GLN A 82 -4.07 -11.35 -5.14
CA GLN A 82 -4.32 -12.67 -5.67
C GLN A 82 -3.85 -13.75 -4.71
N TRP A 83 -2.73 -13.51 -4.05
CA TRP A 83 -2.25 -14.48 -3.07
C TRP A 83 -3.24 -14.60 -1.91
N LEU A 84 -3.79 -13.49 -1.44
CA LEU A 84 -4.77 -13.52 -0.38
C LEU A 84 -6.08 -14.14 -0.84
N GLU A 85 -6.39 -14.02 -2.08
CA GLU A 85 -7.65 -14.50 -2.62
C GLU A 85 -7.89 -15.99 -2.37
N GLN A 86 -6.84 -16.78 -2.36
CA GLN A 86 -6.98 -18.20 -2.14
C GLN A 86 -7.51 -18.53 -0.75
N TYR A 87 -7.47 -17.56 0.16
CA TYR A 87 -7.97 -17.77 1.52
C TYR A 87 -9.30 -17.07 1.77
N ARG A 88 -9.88 -16.52 0.72
CA ARG A 88 -11.09 -15.73 0.86
C ARG A 88 -12.22 -16.46 1.58
N HIS A 89 -12.35 -17.75 1.38
CA HIS A 89 -13.43 -18.50 2.01
C HIS A 89 -13.35 -18.52 3.53
N PHE A 90 -12.20 -18.17 4.10
CA PHE A 90 -12.08 -18.14 5.55
C PHE A 90 -12.68 -16.89 6.15
N TRP A 91 -12.91 -15.85 5.35
CA TRP A 91 -13.47 -14.61 5.88
C TRP A 91 -14.64 -14.09 5.07
N ASP A 92 -15.05 -14.78 4.03
CA ASP A 92 -16.12 -14.32 3.19
C ASP A 92 -17.45 -14.69 3.83
N ASP A 93 -18.23 -13.70 4.22
CA ASP A 93 -19.47 -13.91 4.90
C ASP A 93 -20.49 -14.70 4.12
N SER A 94 -20.33 -14.82 2.86
CA SER A 94 -21.26 -15.60 2.08
C SER A 94 -21.24 -17.05 2.48
N PHE A 95 -20.21 -17.50 3.19
CA PHE A 95 -20.15 -18.87 3.64
C PHE A 95 -20.84 -19.06 4.96
N ASP A 96 -21.07 -17.99 5.69
CA ASP A 96 -21.64 -18.14 7.01
C ASP A 96 -22.57 -17.01 7.28
N PRO A 97 -23.81 -17.17 6.99
CA PRO A 97 -24.78 -16.13 7.18
C PRO A 97 -24.89 -15.65 8.60
N VAL A 98 -24.48 -16.45 9.53
CA VAL A 98 -24.53 -16.02 10.88
C VAL A 98 -23.42 -15.07 11.21
N SER A 99 -22.25 -15.35 10.74
CA SER A 99 -21.15 -14.54 11.07
C SER A 99 -21.24 -13.17 10.49
N TYR A 100 -22.04 -13.00 9.34
CA TYR A 100 -22.07 -11.76 8.78
C TYR A 100 -22.77 -10.74 9.53
N THR A 101 -23.51 -11.10 10.44
CA THR A 101 -24.17 -10.12 11.14
C THR A 101 -23.24 -9.37 12.03
N HIS A 102 -22.14 -9.86 12.34
CA HIS A 102 -21.34 -9.16 13.19
C HIS A 102 -20.14 -8.67 12.56
N LEU A 103 -19.93 -9.04 11.53
CA LEU A 103 -18.80 -8.62 11.00
C LEU A 103 -18.68 -7.34 10.66
N THR A 104 -19.39 -7.13 10.46
CA THR A 104 -19.26 -6.14 10.15
C THR A 104 -18.61 -5.34 10.66
N LEU A 105 -18.36 -5.52 10.78
CA LEU A 105 -17.82 -5.14 11.23
C LEU A 105 -17.05 -4.88 11.43
N PRO A 106 -16.94 -4.69 11.63
CA PRO A 106 -16.08 -4.40 11.90
C PRO A 106 -15.06 -4.08 11.48
N THR A 107 -15.26 -3.90 10.90
CA THR A 107 -14.56 -3.78 10.57
C THR A 107 -13.63 -3.34 10.67
N THR A 108 -13.33 -3.09 10.83
CA THR A 108 -12.49 -2.83 10.96
C THR A 108 -11.65 -2.91 11.24
N PRO A 109 -11.66 -2.90 11.43
CA PRO A 109 -10.71 -2.94 11.71
C PRO A 109 -9.66 -3.37 11.65
N TYR A 110 -9.57 -3.64 11.40
CA TYR A 110 -8.61 -4.05 11.42
C TYR A 110 -7.80 -3.57 11.17
N VAL A 111 -7.61 -3.20 11.30
CA VAL A 111 -6.93 -2.87 11.27
C VAL A 111 -6.28 -2.93 11.40
#